data_b32647db5c0c1ca2912aa6de27e4b623
#
_entry.id   b32647db5c0c1ca2912aa6de27e4b623
#
_cell.length_a   1.000
_cell.length_b   1.000
_cell.length_c   1.000
_cell.angle_alpha   90.00
_cell.angle_beta   90.00
_cell.angle_gamma   90.00
#
_symmetry.space_group_name_H-M   'P 1'
#
loop_
_entity.id
_entity.type
_entity.pdbx_description
1 polymer ?
#
loop_
_entity_poly.entity_id
_entity_poly.type
_entity_poly.pdbx_seq_one_letter_code
_entity_poly.pdbx_strand_id
1 'polypeptide(L)'
;AGTLAGQQLRRHIDPEQNKKVAFTVAVIALSAKMARADGVVSAAEIRSFRERVQISEGDLHRVGQFWDLARQTQDGFEAYARQTVSLFGQKSAILEQLLDLLFTIARADGDITNPEWDYLRQVAAVFGYDEDEFNRFSDIYSGENPPPHLVLGVSAQASLDEARLAWRKLAAAHHPDKLIAAGMPEEFIQAA
;
A
#
# COMPACT_ATOMS: atom_id res chain seq x y z
N ALA A 1 -17.05 39.49 21.81
CA ALA A 1 -17.15 38.33 22.70
C ALA A 1 -17.40 37.08 21.89
N GLY A 2 -16.39 36.58 21.22
CA GLY A 2 -16.39 35.36 20.41
C GLY A 2 -15.48 34.36 21.10
N THR A 3 -16.07 33.53 21.78
CA THR A 3 -15.80 32.31 22.51
C THR A 3 -14.45 31.62 22.32
N LEU A 4 -13.70 31.63 23.43
CA LEU A 4 -12.57 30.75 23.76
C LEU A 4 -12.89 29.24 23.71
N ALA A 5 -14.14 28.85 23.49
CA ALA A 5 -14.58 27.47 23.38
C ALA A 5 -14.30 26.82 22.00
N GLY A 6 -14.08 27.62 20.97
CA GLY A 6 -13.79 27.09 19.62
C GLY A 6 -12.32 26.74 19.37
N GLN A 7 -11.41 27.13 20.25
CA GLN A 7 -9.98 26.89 20.11
C GLN A 7 -9.47 25.68 20.89
N GLN A 8 -10.24 25.14 21.82
CA GLN A 8 -9.81 24.00 22.65
C GLN A 8 -10.17 22.62 22.09
N LEU A 9 -10.82 22.52 20.93
CA LEU A 9 -11.17 21.25 20.28
C LEU A 9 -10.30 20.89 19.07
N ARG A 10 -9.20 21.59 18.86
CA ARG A 10 -8.09 20.99 18.12
C ARG A 10 -7.38 20.06 19.09
N ARG A 11 -7.90 18.83 19.25
CA ARG A 11 -7.11 17.73 19.79
C ARG A 11 -5.78 17.77 19.03
N HIS A 12 -4.68 17.96 19.76
CA HIS A 12 -3.34 17.68 19.25
C HIS A 12 -3.32 16.17 18.96
N ILE A 13 -3.76 15.82 17.75
CA ILE A 13 -3.54 14.47 17.26
C ILE A 13 -2.04 14.46 16.98
N ASP A 14 -1.33 13.57 17.66
CA ASP A 14 0.09 13.34 17.46
C ASP A 14 0.35 13.17 15.95
N PRO A 15 1.31 13.89 15.34
CA PRO A 15 1.63 13.76 13.94
C PRO A 15 1.93 12.32 13.51
N GLU A 16 2.51 11.51 14.38
CA GLU A 16 2.76 10.08 14.12
C GLU A 16 1.46 9.30 14.10
N GLN A 17 0.56 9.54 15.02
CA GLN A 17 -0.76 8.92 15.04
C GLN A 17 -1.58 9.28 13.80
N ASN A 18 -1.47 10.53 13.32
CA ASN A 18 -2.09 10.96 12.07
C ASN A 18 -1.57 10.18 10.86
N LYS A 19 -0.27 9.92 10.78
CA LYS A 19 0.32 9.12 9.70
C LYS A 19 -0.18 7.69 9.72
N LYS A 20 -0.22 7.04 10.88
CA LYS A 20 -0.74 5.68 11.03
C LYS A 20 -2.19 5.57 10.57
N VAL A 21 -3.05 6.49 11.03
CA VAL A 21 -4.46 6.53 10.60
C VAL A 21 -4.58 6.78 9.10
N ALA A 22 -3.81 7.72 8.54
CA ALA A 22 -3.85 8.03 7.12
C ALA A 22 -3.37 6.85 6.27
N PHE A 23 -2.35 6.11 6.71
CA PHE A 23 -1.90 4.88 6.06
C PHE A 23 -3.02 3.84 6.04
N THR A 24 -3.63 3.54 7.19
CA THR A 24 -4.74 2.59 7.28
C THR A 24 -5.90 2.96 6.36
N VAL A 25 -6.29 4.25 6.36
CA VAL A 25 -7.34 4.76 5.46
C VAL A 25 -6.95 4.58 3.99
N ALA A 26 -5.70 4.87 3.63
CA ALA A 26 -5.21 4.69 2.26
C ALA A 26 -5.25 3.22 1.83
N VAL A 27 -4.77 2.30 2.67
CA VAL A 27 -4.84 0.85 2.43
C VAL A 27 -6.28 0.41 2.15
N ILE A 28 -7.22 0.75 3.05
CA ILE A 28 -8.61 0.34 2.91
C ILE A 28 -9.23 0.93 1.63
N ALA A 29 -9.04 2.23 1.40
CA ALA A 29 -9.64 2.91 0.26
C ALA A 29 -9.08 2.41 -1.08
N LEU A 30 -7.76 2.28 -1.20
CA LEU A 30 -7.12 1.83 -2.44
C LEU A 30 -7.44 0.36 -2.74
N SER A 31 -7.43 -0.51 -1.72
CA SER A 31 -7.82 -1.92 -1.90
C SER A 31 -9.29 -2.07 -2.29
N ALA A 32 -10.21 -1.32 -1.65
CA ALA A 32 -11.63 -1.36 -1.97
C ALA A 32 -11.94 -0.87 -3.39
N LYS A 33 -11.19 0.14 -3.86
CA LYS A 33 -11.34 0.69 -5.22
C LYS A 33 -10.71 -0.22 -6.28
N MET A 34 -9.61 -0.91 -5.94
CA MET A 34 -9.01 -1.94 -6.79
C MET A 34 -9.97 -3.11 -7.02
N ALA A 35 -10.52 -3.65 -5.94
CA ALA A 35 -11.51 -4.72 -5.99
C ALA A 35 -12.78 -4.34 -6.80
N ARG A 36 -12.99 -3.06 -7.11
CA ARG A 36 -14.05 -2.57 -8.00
C ARG A 36 -13.59 -2.45 -9.47
N ALA A 37 -12.30 -2.56 -9.75
CA ALA A 37 -11.76 -2.30 -11.09
C ALA A 37 -12.35 -3.24 -12.16
N ASP A 38 -12.52 -4.52 -11.83
CA ASP A 38 -13.16 -5.52 -12.69
C ASP A 38 -14.68 -5.67 -12.44
N GLY A 39 -15.22 -5.00 -11.42
CA GLY A 39 -16.63 -5.02 -11.02
C GLY A 39 -17.03 -6.19 -10.14
N VAL A 40 -16.10 -7.10 -9.83
CA VAL A 40 -16.35 -8.30 -9.00
C VAL A 40 -15.40 -8.30 -7.81
N VAL A 41 -15.93 -8.20 -6.61
CA VAL A 41 -15.13 -8.34 -5.37
C VAL A 41 -15.16 -9.80 -4.94
N SER A 42 -14.04 -10.49 -5.07
CA SER A 42 -13.97 -11.90 -4.71
C SER A 42 -13.88 -12.11 -3.19
N ALA A 43 -14.34 -13.28 -2.74
CA ALA A 43 -14.18 -13.67 -1.33
C ALA A 43 -12.68 -13.89 -0.97
N ALA A 44 -11.82 -14.19 -1.95
CA ALA A 44 -10.39 -14.38 -1.76
C ALA A 44 -9.68 -13.04 -1.52
N GLU A 45 -9.98 -12.00 -2.30
CA GLU A 45 -9.48 -10.64 -2.09
C GLU A 45 -9.88 -10.09 -0.70
N ILE A 46 -11.15 -10.25 -0.31
CA ILE A 46 -11.62 -9.84 1.02
C ILE A 46 -10.86 -10.60 2.12
N ARG A 47 -10.62 -11.89 1.98
CA ARG A 47 -9.84 -12.67 2.96
C ARG A 47 -8.40 -12.20 2.99
N SER A 48 -7.73 -12.08 1.84
CA SER A 48 -6.35 -11.60 1.73
C SER A 48 -6.20 -10.21 2.37
N PHE A 49 -7.13 -9.29 2.07
CA PHE A 49 -7.18 -7.98 2.71
C PHE A 49 -7.28 -8.10 4.25
N ARG A 50 -8.21 -8.89 4.77
CA ARG A 50 -8.44 -9.03 6.22
C ARG A 50 -7.24 -9.67 6.94
N GLU A 51 -6.61 -10.66 6.33
CA GLU A 51 -5.42 -11.32 6.87
C GLU A 51 -4.22 -10.38 6.92
N ARG A 52 -4.06 -9.54 5.89
CA ARG A 52 -2.95 -8.59 5.80
C ARG A 52 -3.13 -7.35 6.65
N VAL A 53 -4.34 -6.86 6.80
CA VAL A 53 -4.64 -5.63 7.56
C VAL A 53 -4.83 -5.88 9.06
N GLN A 54 -4.89 -7.14 9.51
CA GLN A 54 -5.06 -7.55 10.92
C GLN A 54 -6.07 -6.68 11.69
N ILE A 55 -7.27 -6.50 11.12
CA ILE A 55 -8.30 -5.64 11.69
C ILE A 55 -8.78 -6.22 13.01
N SER A 56 -8.76 -5.43 14.08
CA SER A 56 -9.33 -5.85 15.37
C SER A 56 -10.82 -6.12 15.24
N GLU A 57 -11.36 -7.08 16.01
CA GLU A 57 -12.80 -7.39 16.00
C GLU A 57 -13.67 -6.16 16.26
N GLY A 58 -13.21 -5.24 17.13
CA GLY A 58 -13.92 -4.00 17.44
C GLY A 58 -13.99 -3.00 16.28
N ASP A 59 -13.06 -3.07 15.34
CA ASP A 59 -12.97 -2.16 14.19
C ASP A 59 -13.54 -2.75 12.91
N LEU A 60 -13.81 -4.06 12.86
CA LEU A 60 -14.32 -4.75 11.68
C LEU A 60 -15.56 -4.08 11.08
N HIS A 61 -16.49 -3.63 11.93
CA HIS A 61 -17.70 -2.96 11.46
C HIS A 61 -17.40 -1.61 10.79
N ARG A 62 -16.52 -0.80 11.38
CA ARG A 62 -16.12 0.52 10.84
C ARG A 62 -15.35 0.37 9.53
N VAL A 63 -14.41 -0.57 9.50
CA VAL A 63 -13.64 -0.89 8.29
C VAL A 63 -14.56 -1.39 7.19
N GLY A 64 -15.51 -2.27 7.51
CA GLY A 64 -16.51 -2.75 6.57
C GLY A 64 -17.37 -1.63 5.99
N GLN A 65 -17.86 -0.71 6.81
CA GLN A 65 -18.63 0.46 6.34
C GLN A 65 -17.79 1.36 5.43
N PHE A 66 -16.53 1.63 5.79
CA PHE A 66 -15.64 2.46 4.98
C PHE A 66 -15.26 1.75 3.67
N TRP A 67 -15.00 0.44 3.70
CA TRP A 67 -14.80 -0.38 2.52
C TRP A 67 -16.00 -0.32 1.57
N ASP A 68 -17.21 -0.51 2.10
CA ASP A 68 -18.44 -0.46 1.31
C ASP A 68 -18.69 0.92 0.69
N LEU A 69 -18.32 1.98 1.38
CA LEU A 69 -18.37 3.34 0.84
C LEU A 69 -17.30 3.56 -0.25
N ALA A 70 -16.07 3.15 0.02
CA ALA A 70 -14.95 3.34 -0.91
C ALA A 70 -15.13 2.59 -2.23
N ARG A 71 -15.68 1.37 -2.20
CA ARG A 71 -15.92 0.53 -3.39
C ARG A 71 -17.13 0.95 -4.23
N GLN A 72 -17.91 1.97 -3.84
CA GLN A 72 -19.07 2.41 -4.65
C GLN A 72 -18.66 2.94 -6.01
N THR A 73 -17.48 3.57 -6.10
CA THR A 73 -16.91 4.05 -7.35
C THR A 73 -15.41 3.80 -7.40
N GLN A 74 -14.85 3.60 -8.60
CA GLN A 74 -13.40 3.64 -8.81
C GLN A 74 -12.84 5.07 -8.70
N ASP A 75 -13.66 6.07 -9.02
CA ASP A 75 -13.25 7.46 -9.01
C ASP A 75 -12.73 7.93 -7.64
N GLY A 76 -11.78 8.85 -7.68
CA GLY A 76 -11.24 9.50 -6.48
C GLY A 76 -10.15 8.70 -5.75
N PHE A 77 -9.66 7.57 -6.29
CA PHE A 77 -8.52 6.86 -5.71
C PHE A 77 -7.26 7.73 -5.70
N GLU A 78 -7.11 8.61 -6.70
CA GLU A 78 -5.96 9.52 -6.81
C GLU A 78 -5.89 10.50 -5.64
N ALA A 79 -7.02 10.87 -5.06
CA ALA A 79 -7.04 11.75 -3.88
C ALA A 79 -6.39 11.04 -2.67
N TYR A 80 -6.72 9.78 -2.43
CA TYR A 80 -6.10 8.96 -1.39
C TYR A 80 -4.62 8.72 -1.69
N ALA A 81 -4.28 8.36 -2.91
CA ALA A 81 -2.90 8.13 -3.34
C ALA A 81 -2.05 9.40 -3.19
N ARG A 82 -2.52 10.56 -3.65
CA ARG A 82 -1.83 11.86 -3.49
C ARG A 82 -1.68 12.27 -2.03
N GLN A 83 -2.70 12.04 -1.19
CA GLN A 83 -2.62 12.32 0.23
C GLN A 83 -1.53 11.45 0.89
N THR A 84 -1.45 10.18 0.51
CA THR A 84 -0.41 9.26 1.01
C THR A 84 0.98 9.73 0.59
N VAL A 85 1.16 10.14 -0.68
CA VAL A 85 2.40 10.75 -1.17
C VAL A 85 2.79 12.00 -0.38
N SER A 86 1.83 12.87 -0.07
CA SER A 86 2.10 14.10 0.69
C SER A 86 2.60 13.84 2.11
N LEU A 87 2.22 12.71 2.71
CA LEU A 87 2.60 12.33 4.07
C LEU A 87 3.92 11.54 4.14
N PHE A 88 4.18 10.69 3.15
CA PHE A 88 5.29 9.74 3.20
C PHE A 88 6.41 10.03 2.17
N GLY A 89 6.16 10.91 1.21
CA GLY A 89 7.07 11.21 0.11
C GLY A 89 6.97 10.23 -1.04
N GLN A 90 7.30 10.69 -2.25
CA GLN A 90 7.33 9.83 -3.45
C GLN A 90 8.36 8.72 -3.31
N LYS A 91 8.07 7.54 -3.86
CA LYS A 91 8.97 6.37 -3.90
C LYS A 91 9.54 5.99 -2.52
N SER A 92 8.82 6.32 -1.44
CA SER A 92 9.22 5.90 -0.09
C SER A 92 8.99 4.39 0.11
N ALA A 93 9.76 3.77 1.01
CA ALA A 93 9.59 2.36 1.36
C ALA A 93 8.15 2.04 1.84
N ILE A 94 7.46 3.01 2.46
CA ILE A 94 6.05 2.85 2.85
C ILE A 94 5.13 2.76 1.63
N LEU A 95 5.35 3.59 0.60
CA LEU A 95 4.56 3.53 -0.63
C LEU A 95 4.84 2.25 -1.42
N GLU A 96 6.08 1.77 -1.38
CA GLU A 96 6.47 0.49 -1.98
C GLU A 96 5.74 -0.66 -1.27
N GLN A 97 5.71 -0.68 0.06
CA GLN A 97 4.96 -1.67 0.84
C GLN A 97 3.45 -1.60 0.59
N LEU A 98 2.89 -0.40 0.42
CA LEU A 98 1.48 -0.24 0.09
C LEU A 98 1.17 -0.80 -1.31
N LEU A 99 2.05 -0.53 -2.28
CA LEU A 99 1.91 -1.09 -3.64
C LEU A 99 2.04 -2.61 -3.64
N ASP A 100 3.02 -3.17 -2.91
CA ASP A 100 3.21 -4.60 -2.70
C ASP A 100 1.96 -5.28 -2.11
N LEU A 101 1.36 -4.66 -1.11
CA LEU A 101 0.11 -5.13 -0.53
C LEU A 101 -1.04 -5.16 -1.55
N LEU A 102 -1.18 -4.12 -2.38
CA LEU A 102 -2.20 -4.07 -3.42
C LEU A 102 -2.00 -5.18 -4.46
N PHE A 103 -0.78 -5.41 -4.93
CA PHE A 103 -0.46 -6.53 -5.82
C PHE A 103 -0.79 -7.89 -5.18
N THR A 104 -0.47 -8.07 -3.90
CA THR A 104 -0.76 -9.31 -3.19
C THR A 104 -2.26 -9.58 -3.07
N ILE A 105 -3.06 -8.52 -2.83
CA ILE A 105 -4.52 -8.63 -2.77
C ILE A 105 -5.08 -8.96 -4.16
N ALA A 106 -4.62 -8.29 -5.21
CA ALA A 106 -5.04 -8.56 -6.59
C ALA A 106 -4.76 -10.01 -7.03
N ARG A 107 -3.68 -10.62 -6.52
CA ARG A 107 -3.35 -12.03 -6.82
C ARG A 107 -4.07 -13.06 -5.97
N ALA A 108 -4.88 -12.66 -5.01
CA ALA A 108 -5.44 -13.57 -4.01
C ALA A 108 -6.37 -14.64 -4.58
N ASP A 109 -6.99 -14.41 -5.72
CA ASP A 109 -7.92 -15.33 -6.37
C ASP A 109 -7.42 -15.86 -7.73
N GLY A 110 -6.22 -15.50 -8.13
CA GLY A 110 -5.60 -15.98 -9.37
C GLY A 110 -4.71 -14.96 -10.06
N ASP A 111 -4.81 -14.89 -11.38
CA ASP A 111 -4.05 -13.90 -12.15
C ASP A 111 -4.69 -12.51 -12.05
N ILE A 112 -3.84 -11.49 -11.97
CA ILE A 112 -4.28 -10.10 -11.97
C ILE A 112 -4.96 -9.78 -13.29
N THR A 113 -6.18 -9.26 -13.26
CA THR A 113 -6.95 -8.91 -14.45
C THR A 113 -6.42 -7.63 -15.12
N ASN A 114 -6.75 -7.43 -16.41
CA ASN A 114 -6.33 -6.20 -17.10
C ASN A 114 -6.81 -4.91 -16.43
N PRO A 115 -8.07 -4.80 -15.93
CA PRO A 115 -8.51 -3.62 -15.19
C PRO A 115 -7.72 -3.37 -13.90
N GLU A 116 -7.32 -4.44 -13.18
CA GLU A 116 -6.49 -4.32 -11.97
C GLU A 116 -5.06 -3.89 -12.32
N TRP A 117 -4.47 -4.42 -13.39
CA TRP A 117 -3.17 -3.97 -13.90
C TRP A 117 -3.19 -2.48 -14.23
N ASP A 118 -4.24 -1.99 -14.90
CA ASP A 118 -4.39 -0.58 -15.25
C ASP A 118 -4.58 0.28 -14.00
N TYR A 119 -5.31 -0.21 -13.00
CA TYR A 119 -5.47 0.46 -11.72
C TYR A 119 -4.15 0.55 -10.96
N LEU A 120 -3.42 -0.56 -10.80
CA LEU A 120 -2.12 -0.62 -10.12
C LEU A 120 -1.09 0.30 -10.79
N ARG A 121 -1.08 0.35 -12.13
CA ARG A 121 -0.22 1.26 -12.91
C ARG A 121 -0.52 2.72 -12.58
N GLN A 122 -1.79 3.10 -12.52
CA GLN A 122 -2.19 4.45 -12.19
C GLN A 122 -1.82 4.82 -10.74
N VAL A 123 -2.01 3.92 -9.78
CA VAL A 123 -1.57 4.13 -8.39
C VAL A 123 -0.06 4.30 -8.32
N ALA A 124 0.71 3.43 -8.97
CA ALA A 124 2.17 3.52 -9.04
C ALA A 124 2.64 4.85 -9.63
N ALA A 125 2.01 5.31 -10.71
CA ALA A 125 2.32 6.62 -11.31
C ALA A 125 2.08 7.78 -10.34
N VAL A 126 1.00 7.77 -9.55
CA VAL A 126 0.76 8.78 -8.50
C VAL A 126 1.82 8.68 -7.41
N PHE A 127 2.31 7.49 -7.06
CA PHE A 127 3.39 7.27 -6.10
C PHE A 127 4.76 7.72 -6.62
N GLY A 128 4.84 8.06 -7.91
CA GLY A 128 6.04 8.60 -8.58
C GLY A 128 6.86 7.56 -9.33
N TYR A 129 6.39 6.32 -9.44
CA TYR A 129 7.06 5.29 -10.25
C TYR A 129 6.78 5.52 -11.74
N ASP A 130 7.84 5.42 -12.55
CA ASP A 130 7.73 5.45 -14.00
C ASP A 130 7.34 4.07 -14.59
N GLU A 131 7.18 4.01 -15.90
CA GLU A 131 6.73 2.79 -16.58
C GLU A 131 7.75 1.65 -16.46
N ASP A 132 9.05 1.93 -16.49
CA ASP A 132 10.10 0.92 -16.36
C ASP A 132 10.13 0.34 -14.94
N GLU A 133 9.96 1.18 -13.94
CA GLU A 133 9.83 0.77 -12.53
C GLU A 133 8.55 -0.05 -12.30
N PHE A 134 7.43 0.36 -12.91
CA PHE A 134 6.19 -0.40 -12.84
C PHE A 134 6.30 -1.77 -13.52
N ASN A 135 6.96 -1.85 -14.67
CA ASN A 135 7.20 -3.11 -15.36
C ASN A 135 8.00 -4.09 -14.50
N ARG A 136 8.96 -3.60 -13.71
CA ARG A 136 9.68 -4.42 -12.72
C ARG A 136 8.73 -5.02 -11.67
N PHE A 137 7.79 -4.25 -11.13
CA PHE A 137 6.76 -4.79 -10.24
C PHE A 137 5.89 -5.81 -10.98
N SER A 138 5.47 -5.51 -12.20
CA SER A 138 4.71 -6.44 -13.02
C SER A 138 5.43 -7.78 -13.19
N ASP A 139 6.73 -7.77 -13.49
CA ASP A 139 7.55 -8.97 -13.66
C ASP A 139 7.65 -9.78 -12.34
N ILE A 140 7.74 -9.10 -11.19
CA ILE A 140 7.77 -9.75 -9.88
C ILE A 140 6.43 -10.44 -9.59
N TYR A 141 5.31 -9.80 -9.91
CA TYR A 141 3.97 -10.29 -9.53
C TYR A 141 3.28 -11.14 -10.62
N SER A 142 3.80 -11.19 -11.84
CA SER A 142 3.24 -12.05 -12.93
C SER A 142 3.58 -13.53 -12.77
N GLY A 143 4.59 -13.87 -11.96
CA GLY A 143 5.06 -15.25 -11.77
C GLY A 143 4.88 -15.75 -10.34
N GLU A 144 4.90 -17.08 -10.16
CA GLU A 144 4.87 -17.69 -8.82
C GLU A 144 6.20 -17.50 -8.05
N ASN A 145 7.32 -17.46 -8.78
CA ASN A 145 8.67 -17.36 -8.24
C ASN A 145 9.47 -16.31 -9.02
N PRO A 146 9.40 -15.05 -8.64
CA PRO A 146 10.16 -14.01 -9.33
C PRO A 146 11.68 -14.25 -9.20
N PRO A 147 12.43 -14.05 -10.29
CA PRO A 147 13.89 -14.18 -10.24
C PRO A 147 14.49 -13.24 -9.18
N PRO A 148 15.42 -13.70 -8.34
CA PRO A 148 15.98 -12.91 -7.23
C PRO A 148 16.58 -11.56 -7.66
N HIS A 149 17.13 -11.46 -8.87
CA HIS A 149 17.69 -10.21 -9.38
C HIS A 149 16.61 -9.13 -9.62
N LEU A 150 15.39 -9.50 -10.01
CA LEU A 150 14.27 -8.56 -10.15
C LEU A 150 13.86 -8.02 -8.78
N VAL A 151 13.74 -8.91 -7.78
CA VAL A 151 13.41 -8.51 -6.40
C VAL A 151 14.48 -7.56 -5.85
N LEU A 152 15.75 -7.86 -6.08
CA LEU A 152 16.88 -7.01 -5.65
C LEU A 152 17.04 -5.74 -6.49
N GLY A 153 16.40 -5.62 -7.64
CA GLY A 153 16.54 -4.50 -8.56
C GLY A 153 17.94 -4.40 -9.17
N VAL A 154 18.56 -5.55 -9.47
CA VAL A 154 19.89 -5.63 -10.09
C VAL A 154 19.83 -6.38 -11.43
N SER A 155 20.90 -6.27 -12.23
CA SER A 155 21.01 -7.05 -13.46
C SER A 155 21.03 -8.55 -13.18
N ALA A 156 20.49 -9.36 -14.11
CA ALA A 156 20.61 -10.83 -14.05
C ALA A 156 22.08 -11.31 -14.07
N GLN A 157 22.99 -10.49 -14.58
CA GLN A 157 24.45 -10.73 -14.61
C GLN A 157 25.19 -10.03 -13.45
N ALA A 158 24.46 -9.48 -12.47
CA ALA A 158 25.08 -8.78 -11.34
C ALA A 158 26.01 -9.73 -10.56
N SER A 159 27.14 -9.20 -10.14
CA SER A 159 28.08 -9.91 -9.27
C SER A 159 27.47 -10.18 -7.88
N LEU A 160 28.02 -11.11 -7.16
CA LEU A 160 27.59 -11.43 -5.79
C LEU A 160 27.74 -10.22 -4.86
N ASP A 161 28.73 -9.36 -5.09
CA ASP A 161 28.95 -8.17 -4.26
C ASP A 161 27.90 -7.07 -4.57
N GLU A 162 27.51 -6.91 -5.82
CA GLU A 162 26.40 -6.03 -6.21
C GLU A 162 25.07 -6.51 -5.64
N ALA A 163 24.79 -7.81 -5.73
CA ALA A 163 23.60 -8.42 -5.14
C ALA A 163 23.55 -8.24 -3.61
N ARG A 164 24.69 -8.46 -2.91
CA ARG A 164 24.80 -8.23 -1.46
C ARG A 164 24.62 -6.77 -1.07
N LEU A 165 25.12 -5.84 -1.89
CA LEU A 165 24.93 -4.42 -1.65
C LEU A 165 23.46 -4.02 -1.81
N ALA A 166 22.82 -4.49 -2.87
CA ALA A 166 21.40 -4.26 -3.13
C ALA A 166 20.53 -4.83 -2.00
N TRP A 167 20.77 -6.07 -1.59
CA TRP A 167 20.08 -6.69 -0.47
C TRP A 167 20.22 -5.87 0.82
N ARG A 168 21.43 -5.43 1.17
CA ARG A 168 21.63 -4.60 2.37
C ARG A 168 20.88 -3.27 2.30
N LYS A 169 20.81 -2.64 1.13
CA LYS A 169 20.05 -1.40 0.95
C LYS A 169 18.56 -1.63 1.13
N LEU A 170 18.01 -2.68 0.50
CA LEU A 170 16.60 -3.05 0.64
C LEU A 170 16.26 -3.42 2.09
N ALA A 171 17.02 -4.31 2.70
CA ALA A 171 16.82 -4.70 4.10
C ALA A 171 16.88 -3.51 5.06
N ALA A 172 17.76 -2.54 4.79
CA ALA A 172 17.84 -1.31 5.59
C ALA A 172 16.70 -0.34 5.32
N ALA A 173 16.16 -0.27 4.08
CA ALA A 173 15.03 0.60 3.72
C ALA A 173 13.70 0.06 4.28
N HIS A 174 13.51 -1.25 4.17
CA HIS A 174 12.29 -1.97 4.60
C HIS A 174 12.40 -2.56 6.03
N HIS A 175 13.38 -2.10 6.82
CA HIS A 175 13.50 -2.56 8.20
C HIS A 175 12.25 -2.18 9.00
N PRO A 176 11.62 -3.14 9.74
CA PRO A 176 10.41 -2.90 10.51
C PRO A 176 10.45 -1.62 11.36
N ASP A 177 11.52 -1.41 12.13
CA ASP A 177 11.66 -0.23 12.98
C ASP A 177 11.63 1.08 12.19
N LYS A 178 12.19 1.10 10.97
CA LYS A 178 12.17 2.29 10.11
C LYS A 178 10.78 2.56 9.55
N LEU A 179 10.07 1.53 9.15
CA LEU A 179 8.71 1.64 8.64
C LEU A 179 7.77 2.15 9.75
N ILE A 180 7.89 1.61 10.97
CA ILE A 180 7.15 2.07 12.15
C ILE A 180 7.48 3.54 12.46
N ALA A 181 8.76 3.89 12.52
CA ALA A 181 9.21 5.26 12.79
C ALA A 181 8.76 6.25 11.70
N ALA A 182 8.58 5.80 10.47
CA ALA A 182 8.07 6.59 9.36
C ALA A 182 6.53 6.74 9.39
N GLY A 183 5.82 5.96 10.23
CA GLY A 183 4.38 6.06 10.45
C GLY A 183 3.56 4.89 9.90
N MET A 184 4.19 3.77 9.56
CA MET A 184 3.48 2.53 9.25
C MET A 184 2.95 1.91 10.55
N PRO A 185 1.68 1.50 10.62
CA PRO A 185 1.17 0.77 11.78
C PRO A 185 1.82 -0.61 11.91
N GLU A 186 2.03 -1.07 13.16
CA GLU A 186 2.69 -2.34 13.45
C GLU A 186 1.95 -3.55 12.87
N GLU A 187 0.64 -3.45 12.75
CA GLU A 187 -0.24 -4.48 12.19
C GLU A 187 0.10 -4.82 10.73
N PHE A 188 0.68 -3.88 10.00
CA PHE A 188 1.08 -4.08 8.60
C PHE A 188 2.50 -4.63 8.44
N ILE A 189 3.33 -4.58 9.48
CA ILE A 189 4.70 -5.08 9.44
C ILE A 189 4.77 -6.61 9.38
N GLN A 190 3.82 -7.30 10.01
CA GLN A 190 3.79 -8.77 10.04
C GLN A 190 3.26 -9.38 8.73
N ALA A 191 2.71 -8.54 7.86
CA ALA A 191 2.13 -8.95 6.58
C ALA A 191 3.10 -8.74 5.39
N ALA A 192 4.23 -8.09 5.61
CA ALA A 192 5.31 -7.84 4.68
C ALA A 192 6.41 -8.90 4.85
#